data_fd4f1168c685d5374e02906a73d58b77
#
_entry.id   fd4f1168c685d5374e02906a73d58b77
#
_cell.length_a   1.000
_cell.length_b   1.000
_cell.length_c   1.000
_cell.angle_alpha   90.00
_cell.angle_beta   90.00
_cell.angle_gamma   90.00
#
_symmetry.space_group_name_H-M   'P 1'
#
loop_
_entity.id
_entity.type
_entity.pdbx_description
1 polymer ?
#
loop_
_entity_poly.entity_id
_entity_poly.type
_entity_poly.pdbx_seq_one_letter_code
_entity_poly.pdbx_strand_id
1 'polypeptide(L)'
;MEREAEKRILPLAQERGVAVIVNRPFGGGDLFERARAKELPDWVTEFDCRSWAQFFLKWIIAHPVVTCVIPATDKPRHLQDNIQGGIGRLPDPRARQRMVEVVSSF
;
A
#
# COMPACT_ATOMS: atom_id res chain seq x y z
N MET A 1 4.08 8.46 1.90
CA MET A 1 2.79 7.97 1.34
C MET A 1 1.79 9.12 1.38
N GLU A 2 1.10 9.33 0.27
CA GLU A 2 0.06 10.35 0.21
C GLU A 2 -1.17 9.89 0.97
N ARG A 3 -1.69 10.73 1.86
CA ARG A 3 -2.82 10.41 2.72
C ARG A 3 -3.98 11.40 2.58
N GLU A 4 -3.89 12.29 1.61
CA GLU A 4 -4.88 13.36 1.44
C GLU A 4 -6.30 12.82 1.24
N ALA A 5 -6.44 11.72 0.50
CA ALA A 5 -7.71 11.06 0.26
C ALA A 5 -8.37 10.52 1.54
N GLU A 6 -7.61 10.19 2.58
CA GLU A 6 -8.14 9.71 3.86
C GLU A 6 -8.93 10.77 4.62
N LYS A 7 -8.69 12.04 4.34
CA LYS A 7 -9.32 13.16 5.07
C LYS A 7 -10.77 13.39 4.67
N ARG A 8 -11.10 13.29 3.39
CA ARG A 8 -12.43 13.65 2.89
C ARG A 8 -12.99 12.66 1.87
N ILE A 9 -12.21 12.29 0.85
CA ILE A 9 -12.70 11.47 -0.26
C ILE A 9 -13.10 10.07 0.19
N LEU A 10 -12.26 9.39 0.95
CA LEU A 10 -12.56 8.04 1.43
C LEU A 10 -13.76 8.02 2.41
N PRO A 11 -13.85 8.92 3.40
CA PRO A 11 -15.05 9.00 4.24
C PRO A 11 -16.33 9.28 3.43
N LEU A 12 -16.27 10.14 2.42
CA LEU A 12 -17.41 10.44 1.57
C LEU A 12 -17.82 9.22 0.73
N ALA A 13 -16.86 8.49 0.16
CA ALA A 13 -17.13 7.27 -0.58
C ALA A 13 -17.81 6.21 0.29
N GLN A 14 -17.36 6.05 1.53
CA GLN A 14 -17.97 5.14 2.48
C GLN A 14 -19.41 5.53 2.80
N GLU A 15 -19.67 6.82 3.09
CA GLU A 15 -21.00 7.35 3.38
C GLU A 15 -21.97 7.12 2.21
N ARG A 16 -21.48 7.27 0.98
CA ARG A 16 -22.29 7.14 -0.24
C ARG A 16 -22.34 5.73 -0.82
N GLY A 17 -21.65 4.77 -0.21
CA GLY A 17 -21.56 3.40 -0.73
C GLY A 17 -20.88 3.30 -2.09
N VAL A 18 -19.90 4.16 -2.37
CA VAL A 18 -19.16 4.22 -3.63
C VAL A 18 -17.89 3.39 -3.52
N ALA A 19 -17.66 2.51 -4.49
CA ALA A 19 -16.42 1.75 -4.59
C ALA A 19 -15.23 2.65 -4.91
N VAL A 20 -14.06 2.31 -4.36
CA VAL A 20 -12.83 3.08 -4.55
C VAL A 20 -11.76 2.23 -5.22
N ILE A 21 -11.31 2.66 -6.39
CA ILE A 21 -10.17 2.07 -7.11
C ILE A 21 -8.99 3.04 -6.99
N VAL A 22 -7.89 2.54 -6.45
CA VAL A 22 -6.66 3.34 -6.30
C VAL A 22 -5.75 3.11 -7.49
N ASN A 23 -5.43 4.17 -8.22
CA ASN A 23 -4.44 4.14 -9.29
C ASN A 23 -3.11 4.74 -8.82
N ARG A 24 -2.04 4.51 -9.58
CA ARG A 24 -0.68 5.00 -9.29
C ARG A 24 -0.25 4.76 -7.83
N PRO A 25 -0.37 3.54 -7.32
CA PRO A 25 -0.16 3.26 -5.90
C PRO A 25 1.26 3.53 -5.42
N PHE A 26 2.21 3.64 -6.34
CA PHE A 26 3.63 3.88 -6.03
C PHE A 26 4.07 5.32 -6.30
N GLY A 27 3.13 6.24 -6.51
CA GLY A 27 3.46 7.64 -6.76
C GLY A 27 4.30 7.86 -8.02
N GLY A 28 4.09 7.05 -9.07
CA GLY A 28 4.88 7.11 -10.29
C GLY A 28 6.33 6.60 -10.14
N GLY A 29 6.61 5.85 -9.08
CA GLY A 29 7.94 5.29 -8.81
C GLY A 29 8.74 6.01 -7.72
N ASP A 30 8.30 7.19 -7.30
CA ASP A 30 8.98 7.98 -6.26
C ASP A 30 9.18 7.20 -4.95
N LEU A 31 8.19 6.40 -4.54
CA LEU A 31 8.29 5.58 -3.34
C LEU A 31 9.43 4.54 -3.44
N PHE A 32 9.64 3.96 -4.60
CA PHE A 32 10.74 3.01 -4.81
C PHE A 32 12.10 3.69 -4.79
N GLU A 33 12.21 4.87 -5.37
CA GLU A 33 13.44 5.67 -5.29
C GLU A 33 13.83 5.94 -3.84
N ARG A 34 12.86 6.35 -3.03
CA ARG A 34 13.07 6.63 -1.62
C ARG A 34 13.39 5.37 -0.80
N ALA A 35 12.83 4.23 -1.17
CA ALA A 35 13.04 2.95 -0.49
C ALA A 35 14.32 2.21 -0.94
N ARG A 36 14.97 2.63 -2.04
CA ARG A 36 16.05 1.88 -2.70
C ARG A 36 17.17 1.42 -1.76
N ALA A 37 17.60 2.27 -0.84
CA ALA A 37 18.69 1.98 0.08
C ALA A 37 18.21 1.54 1.46
N LYS A 38 16.93 1.21 1.61
CA LYS A 38 16.32 0.87 2.89
C LYS A 38 15.99 -0.62 2.94
N GLU A 39 16.29 -1.22 4.07
CA GLU A 39 15.89 -2.60 4.35
C GLU A 39 14.42 -2.64 4.78
N LEU A 40 13.72 -3.67 4.31
CA LEU A 40 12.35 -3.92 4.71
C LEU A 40 12.32 -4.32 6.19
N PRO A 41 11.49 -3.69 7.04
CA PRO A 41 11.44 -4.05 8.46
C PRO A 41 11.03 -5.51 8.69
N ASP A 42 11.65 -6.18 9.65
CA ASP A 42 11.37 -7.59 9.94
C ASP A 42 9.93 -7.86 10.36
N TRP A 43 9.30 -6.93 11.08
CA TRP A 43 7.94 -7.09 11.59
C TRP A 43 6.86 -7.14 10.49
N VAL A 44 7.18 -6.77 9.25
CA VAL A 44 6.19 -6.83 8.16
C VAL A 44 5.82 -8.26 7.77
N THR A 45 6.61 -9.25 8.19
CA THR A 45 6.27 -10.66 8.01
C THR A 45 5.01 -11.07 8.76
N GLU A 46 4.60 -10.30 9.77
CA GLU A 46 3.36 -10.53 10.52
C GLU A 46 2.11 -10.45 9.63
N PHE A 47 2.19 -9.73 8.51
CA PHE A 47 1.13 -9.67 7.50
C PHE A 47 1.61 -10.11 6.11
N ASP A 48 2.49 -11.10 6.07
CA ASP A 48 2.93 -11.78 4.85
C ASP A 48 3.52 -10.85 3.79
N CYS A 49 4.26 -9.83 4.21
CA CYS A 49 4.89 -8.85 3.34
C CYS A 49 6.38 -9.19 3.16
N ARG A 50 6.86 -9.22 1.89
CA ARG A 50 8.22 -9.63 1.55
C ARG A 50 8.96 -8.66 0.63
N SER A 51 8.31 -7.60 0.20
CA SER A 51 8.91 -6.60 -0.68
C SER A 51 8.34 -5.21 -0.40
N TRP A 52 9.04 -4.18 -0.86
CA TRP A 52 8.54 -2.82 -0.77
C TRP A 52 7.26 -2.62 -1.60
N ALA A 53 7.14 -3.26 -2.76
CA ALA A 53 5.89 -3.22 -3.53
C ALA A 53 4.71 -3.77 -2.73
N GLN A 54 4.88 -4.94 -2.10
CA GLN A 54 3.87 -5.53 -1.22
C GLN A 54 3.58 -4.64 -0.02
N PHE A 55 4.60 -4.00 0.56
CA PHE A 55 4.45 -3.06 1.67
C PHE A 55 3.49 -1.93 1.30
N PHE A 56 3.75 -1.25 0.19
CA PHE A 56 2.90 -0.13 -0.24
C PHE A 56 1.49 -0.59 -0.61
N LEU A 57 1.35 -1.70 -1.33
CA LEU A 57 0.05 -2.23 -1.73
C LEU A 57 -0.79 -2.67 -0.52
N LYS A 58 -0.20 -3.41 0.41
CA LYS A 58 -0.89 -3.87 1.62
C LYS A 58 -1.36 -2.70 2.49
N TRP A 59 -0.56 -1.63 2.58
CA TRP A 59 -0.99 -0.43 3.29
C TRP A 59 -2.24 0.19 2.67
N ILE A 60 -2.31 0.23 1.34
CA ILE A 60 -3.46 0.79 0.62
C ILE A 60 -4.70 -0.09 0.80
N ILE A 61 -4.60 -1.38 0.48
CA ILE A 61 -5.76 -2.28 0.49
C ILE A 61 -6.24 -2.64 1.90
N ALA A 62 -5.43 -2.43 2.92
CA ALA A 62 -5.86 -2.58 4.32
C ALA A 62 -6.81 -1.47 4.77
N HIS A 63 -6.93 -0.38 4.03
CA HIS A 63 -7.93 0.64 4.32
C HIS A 63 -9.33 0.10 3.99
N PRO A 64 -10.28 0.10 4.95
CA PRO A 64 -11.57 -0.59 4.78
C PRO A 64 -12.44 -0.04 3.66
N VAL A 65 -12.21 1.20 3.22
CA VAL A 65 -12.97 1.86 2.14
C VAL A 65 -12.40 1.56 0.75
N VAL A 66 -11.14 1.14 0.66
CA VAL A 66 -10.52 0.81 -0.62
C VAL A 66 -11.03 -0.54 -1.13
N THR A 67 -11.57 -0.53 -2.34
CA THR A 67 -12.10 -1.73 -3.01
C THR A 67 -10.97 -2.52 -3.65
N CYS A 68 -10.14 -1.86 -4.46
CA CYS A 68 -8.99 -2.49 -5.10
C CYS A 68 -7.94 -1.45 -5.49
N VAL A 69 -6.77 -1.94 -5.88
CA VAL A 69 -5.65 -1.12 -6.35
C VAL A 69 -5.16 -1.67 -7.69
N ILE A 70 -4.75 -0.78 -8.59
CA ILE A 70 -4.33 -1.15 -9.95
C ILE A 70 -2.88 -0.74 -10.23
N PRO A 71 -1.88 -1.50 -9.73
CA PRO A 71 -0.48 -1.26 -10.04
C PRO A 71 -0.17 -1.77 -11.44
N ALA A 72 0.09 -0.86 -12.38
CA ALA A 72 0.46 -1.22 -13.74
C ALA A 72 1.95 -1.53 -13.84
N THR A 73 2.30 -2.56 -14.60
CA THR A 73 3.69 -2.91 -14.92
C THR A 73 3.77 -3.67 -16.24
N ASP A 74 4.89 -3.54 -16.94
CA ASP A 74 5.21 -4.29 -18.16
C ASP A 74 6.16 -5.48 -17.89
N LYS A 75 6.53 -5.70 -16.63
CA LYS A 75 7.47 -6.76 -16.24
C LYS A 75 6.76 -7.89 -15.49
N PRO A 76 6.80 -9.14 -15.99
CA PRO A 76 6.14 -10.28 -15.34
C PRO A 76 6.55 -10.48 -13.87
N ARG A 77 7.83 -10.29 -13.55
CA ARG A 77 8.33 -10.43 -12.16
C ARG A 77 7.70 -9.40 -11.21
N HIS A 78 7.46 -8.18 -11.68
CA HIS A 78 6.80 -7.14 -10.89
C HIS A 78 5.31 -7.44 -10.74
N LEU A 79 4.67 -7.99 -11.77
CA LEU A 79 3.28 -8.43 -11.68
C LEU A 79 3.11 -9.53 -10.63
N GLN A 80 3.98 -10.52 -10.61
CA GLN A 80 3.96 -11.60 -9.62
C GLN A 80 4.13 -11.04 -8.20
N ASP A 81 5.07 -10.12 -8.00
CA ASP A 81 5.29 -9.49 -6.72
C ASP A 81 4.09 -8.65 -6.27
N ASN A 82 3.51 -7.87 -7.18
CA ASN A 82 2.33 -7.05 -6.91
C ASN A 82 1.11 -7.90 -6.52
N ILE A 83 0.89 -9.04 -7.19
CA ILE A 83 -0.20 -9.96 -6.85
C ILE A 83 -0.06 -10.46 -5.41
N GLN A 84 1.14 -10.76 -4.95
CA GLN A 84 1.38 -11.18 -3.57
C GLN A 84 1.00 -10.09 -2.56
N GLY A 85 0.99 -8.83 -2.95
CA GLY A 85 0.47 -7.73 -2.14
C GLY A 85 -1.01 -7.86 -1.79
N GLY A 86 -1.78 -8.60 -2.59
CA GLY A 86 -3.20 -8.88 -2.34
C GLY A 86 -3.48 -10.24 -1.68
N ILE A 87 -2.45 -11.00 -1.35
CA ILE A 87 -2.57 -12.36 -0.79
C ILE A 87 -2.10 -12.37 0.65
N GLY A 88 -2.75 -13.19 1.47
CA GLY A 88 -2.41 -13.36 2.87
C GLY A 88 -2.96 -12.26 3.76
N ARG A 89 -2.34 -12.11 4.93
CA ARG A 89 -2.79 -11.16 5.96
C ARG A 89 -2.53 -9.72 5.56
N LEU A 90 -3.35 -8.83 6.10
CA LEU A 90 -3.21 -7.39 5.91
C LEU A 90 -2.80 -6.72 7.23
N PRO A 91 -2.09 -5.58 7.18
CA PRO A 91 -1.76 -4.83 8.38
C PRO A 91 -3.02 -4.29 9.04
N ASP A 92 -3.11 -4.41 10.36
CA ASP A 92 -4.13 -3.76 11.15
C ASP A 92 -3.89 -2.23 11.25
N PRO A 93 -4.82 -1.44 11.84
CA PRO A 93 -4.63 0.00 11.95
C PRO A 93 -3.34 0.43 12.64
N ARG A 94 -2.90 -0.32 13.65
CA ARG A 94 -1.63 -0.04 14.36
C ARG A 94 -0.42 -0.30 13.47
N ALA A 95 -0.43 -1.42 12.74
CA ALA A 95 0.62 -1.73 11.77
C ALA A 95 0.66 -0.70 10.64
N ARG A 96 -0.50 -0.28 10.12
CA ARG A 96 -0.56 0.78 9.11
C ARG A 96 0.07 2.09 9.61
N GLN A 97 -0.15 2.46 10.86
CA GLN A 97 0.49 3.66 11.43
C GLN A 97 2.01 3.52 11.50
N ARG A 98 2.51 2.37 11.95
CA ARG A 98 3.96 2.09 11.93
C ARG A 98 4.54 2.15 10.51
N MET A 99 3.81 1.68 9.50
CA MET A 99 4.24 1.76 8.11
C MET A 99 4.38 3.22 7.64
N VAL A 100 3.47 4.10 8.04
CA VAL A 100 3.58 5.54 7.76
C VAL A 100 4.84 6.13 8.38
N GLU A 101 5.13 5.79 9.63
CA GLU A 101 6.31 6.26 10.36
C GLU A 101 7.61 5.82 9.66
N VAL A 102 7.67 4.57 9.21
CA VAL A 102 8.81 4.05 8.44
C VAL A 102 9.05 4.89 7.17
N VAL A 103 8.02 5.13 6.38
CA VAL A 103 8.15 5.89 5.13
C VAL A 103 8.45 7.36 5.39
N SER A 104 7.94 7.92 6.45
CA SER A 104 8.22 9.32 6.84
C SER A 104 9.67 9.53 7.28
N SER A 105 10.35 8.46 7.70
CA SER A 105 11.77 8.51 8.11
C SER A 105 12.76 8.40 6.95
N PHE A 106 12.29 8.17 5.74
CA PHE A 106 13.13 8.03 4.55
C PHE A 106 13.88 9.32 4.19
#